data_894cef92586a620afbcf302275cccb07
#
_entry.id   894cef92586a620afbcf302275cccb07
#
_cell.length_a   1.000
_cell.length_b   1.000
_cell.length_c   1.000
_cell.angle_alpha   90.00
_cell.angle_beta   90.00
_cell.angle_gamma   90.00
#
_symmetry.space_group_name_H-M   'P 1'
#
loop_
_entity.id
_entity.type
_entity.pdbx_description
1 polymer ?
#
loop_
_entity_poly.entity_id
_entity_poly.type
_entity_poly.pdbx_seq_one_letter_code
_entity_poly.pdbx_strand_id
1 'polypeptide(L)'
;SEDFIEERKNEIDCAVESLGIKKVAFLDLPTVKLDTISQKQLNDLISKIIKEINPEIVFIPFPGDINKDHKLVSDSALVALRPKPGLCVKKVYFYEVLSETDWSKPAKKIEDVFIPNYYEDISDFLQDKLKAMECYKSELKKYPHPRSLKGIKILAQKRGMEAGIKQAE
;
A
#
# COMPACT_ATOMS: atom_id res chain seq x y z
N SER A 1 10.72 19.12 7.61
CA SER A 1 10.15 20.38 8.08
C SER A 1 8.67 20.18 8.37
N GLU A 2 8.07 21.02 9.21
CA GLU A 2 6.62 21.01 9.50
C GLU A 2 5.81 21.18 8.21
N ASP A 3 6.24 22.04 7.30
CA ASP A 3 5.63 22.25 5.98
C ASP A 3 5.47 20.97 5.17
N PHE A 4 6.47 20.07 5.21
CA PHE A 4 6.40 18.79 4.49
C PHE A 4 5.33 17.85 5.07
N ILE A 5 5.16 17.84 6.40
CA ILE A 5 4.15 17.02 7.06
C ILE A 5 2.75 17.54 6.74
N GLU A 6 2.59 18.87 6.72
CA GLU A 6 1.32 19.51 6.37
C GLU A 6 0.95 19.27 4.91
N GLU A 7 1.90 19.42 3.97
CA GLU A 7 1.72 19.09 2.56
C GLU A 7 1.25 17.64 2.39
N ARG A 8 1.92 16.68 3.07
CA ARG A 8 1.52 15.28 3.02
C ARG A 8 0.13 15.02 3.57
N LYS A 9 -0.26 15.67 4.65
CA LYS A 9 -1.62 15.54 5.20
C LYS A 9 -2.64 16.05 4.20
N ASN A 10 -2.41 17.20 3.57
CA ASN A 10 -3.30 17.75 2.55
C ASN A 10 -3.43 16.84 1.32
N GLU A 11 -2.34 16.22 0.87
CA GLU A 11 -2.36 15.23 -0.22
C GLU A 11 -3.18 13.99 0.16
N ILE A 12 -3.02 13.50 1.39
CA ILE A 12 -3.78 12.35 1.92
C ILE A 12 -5.27 12.70 2.00
N ASP A 13 -5.62 13.86 2.57
CA ASP A 13 -7.01 14.29 2.71
C ASP A 13 -7.71 14.41 1.34
N CYS A 14 -7.03 14.96 0.33
CA CYS A 14 -7.50 15.00 -1.05
C CYS A 14 -7.79 13.58 -1.60
N ALA A 15 -6.86 12.64 -1.42
CA ALA A 15 -7.03 11.28 -1.90
C ALA A 15 -8.15 10.53 -1.14
N VAL A 16 -8.24 10.74 0.17
CA VAL A 16 -9.29 10.20 1.04
C VAL A 16 -10.68 10.64 0.58
N GLU A 17 -10.84 11.94 0.29
CA GLU A 17 -12.10 12.50 -0.24
C GLU A 17 -12.41 11.93 -1.63
N SER A 18 -11.42 11.90 -2.53
CA SER A 18 -11.57 11.38 -3.90
C SER A 18 -12.02 9.92 -3.94
N LEU A 19 -11.55 9.09 -3.01
CA LEU A 19 -11.85 7.66 -2.93
C LEU A 19 -13.00 7.33 -1.96
N GLY A 20 -13.56 8.30 -1.27
CA GLY A 20 -14.62 8.08 -0.28
C GLY A 20 -14.17 7.25 0.94
N ILE A 21 -12.90 7.36 1.33
CA ILE A 21 -12.34 6.65 2.49
C ILE A 21 -12.96 7.22 3.78
N LYS A 22 -13.49 6.35 4.62
CA LYS A 22 -14.27 6.75 5.80
C LYS A 22 -13.42 7.15 7.01
N LYS A 23 -12.22 6.59 7.14
CA LYS A 23 -11.37 6.82 8.31
C LYS A 23 -9.90 6.68 7.95
N VAL A 24 -9.09 7.60 8.44
CA VAL A 24 -7.62 7.53 8.39
C VAL A 24 -7.09 7.52 9.82
N ALA A 25 -6.07 6.72 10.08
CA ALA A 25 -5.34 6.71 11.35
C ALA A 25 -3.88 7.06 11.07
N PHE A 26 -3.41 8.19 11.60
CA PHE A 26 -2.00 8.57 11.56
C PHE A 26 -1.29 8.03 12.79
N LEU A 27 -0.17 7.36 12.59
CA LEU A 27 0.67 6.86 13.69
C LEU A 27 1.80 7.84 14.06
N ASP A 28 1.98 8.89 13.27
CA ASP A 28 3.01 9.93 13.44
C ASP A 28 4.42 9.37 13.67
N LEU A 29 4.73 8.27 12.97
CA LEU A 29 6.02 7.60 13.03
C LEU A 29 7.02 8.21 12.04
N PRO A 30 8.33 8.15 12.33
CA PRO A 30 9.34 8.72 11.45
C PRO A 30 9.42 7.95 10.13
N THR A 31 9.19 8.65 9.01
CA THR A 31 9.28 8.10 7.65
C THR A 31 10.70 7.65 7.31
N VAL A 32 10.83 6.50 6.66
CA VAL A 32 12.11 5.87 6.25
C VAL A 32 13.05 5.59 7.44
N LYS A 33 12.49 5.50 8.64
CA LYS A 33 13.20 5.26 9.89
C LYS A 33 12.45 4.34 10.85
N LEU A 34 11.53 3.51 10.34
CA LEU A 34 10.80 2.57 11.21
C LEU A 34 11.71 1.55 11.87
N ASP A 35 12.90 1.32 11.32
CA ASP A 35 13.92 0.45 11.94
C ASP A 35 14.53 1.02 13.23
N THR A 36 14.27 2.29 13.56
CA THR A 36 14.64 2.89 14.85
C THR A 36 13.61 2.61 15.94
N ILE A 37 12.46 2.05 15.57
CA ILE A 37 11.36 1.71 16.47
C ILE A 37 11.44 0.20 16.78
N SER A 38 11.25 -0.17 18.04
CA SER A 38 11.24 -1.59 18.37
C SER A 38 10.09 -2.31 17.65
N GLN A 39 10.35 -3.53 17.16
CA GLN A 39 9.33 -4.38 16.54
C GLN A 39 8.10 -4.54 17.43
N LYS A 40 8.30 -4.67 18.75
CA LYS A 40 7.19 -4.77 19.70
C LYS A 40 6.29 -3.53 19.68
N GLN A 41 6.88 -2.35 19.69
CA GLN A 41 6.13 -1.08 19.67
C GLN A 41 5.32 -0.94 18.39
N LEU A 42 5.90 -1.26 17.23
CA LEU A 42 5.19 -1.23 15.95
C LEU A 42 4.06 -2.27 15.90
N ASN A 43 4.31 -3.49 16.40
CA ASN A 43 3.29 -4.52 16.53
C ASN A 43 2.10 -4.08 17.40
N ASP A 44 2.37 -3.44 18.54
CA ASP A 44 1.35 -2.98 19.49
C ASP A 44 0.47 -1.87 18.86
N LEU A 45 1.10 -0.91 18.16
CA LEU A 45 0.40 0.17 17.46
C LEU A 45 -0.54 -0.37 16.37
N ILE A 46 -0.04 -1.23 15.48
CA ILE A 46 -0.85 -1.82 14.42
C ILE A 46 -1.94 -2.72 14.99
N SER A 47 -1.62 -3.53 16.02
CA SER A 47 -2.61 -4.38 16.69
C SER A 47 -3.76 -3.59 17.32
N LYS A 48 -3.47 -2.40 17.85
CA LYS A 48 -4.51 -1.50 18.39
C LYS A 48 -5.49 -1.07 17.30
N ILE A 49 -4.97 -0.62 16.15
CA ILE A 49 -5.79 -0.20 15.00
C ILE A 49 -6.63 -1.36 14.45
N ILE A 50 -6.02 -2.54 14.26
CA ILE A 50 -6.73 -3.72 13.77
C ILE A 50 -7.87 -4.12 14.72
N LYS A 51 -7.65 -4.07 16.04
CA LYS A 51 -8.70 -4.36 17.03
C LYS A 51 -9.81 -3.31 17.01
N GLU A 52 -9.46 -2.03 16.88
CA GLU A 52 -10.43 -0.93 16.89
C GLU A 52 -11.33 -0.96 15.65
N ILE A 53 -10.75 -1.20 14.47
CA ILE A 53 -11.49 -1.23 13.19
C ILE A 53 -12.15 -2.59 12.98
N ASN A 54 -11.51 -3.66 13.42
CA ASN A 54 -11.92 -5.06 13.26
C ASN A 54 -12.35 -5.40 11.82
N PRO A 55 -11.46 -5.20 10.82
CA PRO A 55 -11.80 -5.34 9.41
C PRO A 55 -11.96 -6.81 9.01
N GLU A 56 -12.74 -7.07 7.94
CA GLU A 56 -12.83 -8.40 7.33
C GLU A 56 -11.73 -8.65 6.30
N ILE A 57 -11.28 -7.60 5.61
CA ILE A 57 -10.26 -7.66 4.55
C ILE A 57 -9.18 -6.64 4.89
N VAL A 58 -7.92 -7.03 4.75
CA VAL A 58 -6.77 -6.17 5.00
C VAL A 58 -5.81 -6.24 3.84
N PHE A 59 -5.37 -5.08 3.37
CA PHE A 59 -4.29 -4.95 2.40
C PHE A 59 -3.04 -4.45 3.11
N ILE A 60 -1.91 -5.08 2.85
CA ILE A 60 -0.61 -4.73 3.42
C ILE A 60 0.45 -4.65 2.32
N PRO A 61 1.50 -3.81 2.46
CA PRO A 61 2.54 -3.70 1.45
C PRO A 61 3.30 -5.01 1.27
N PHE A 62 3.81 -5.25 0.06
CA PHE A 62 4.62 -6.43 -0.21
C PHE A 62 5.97 -6.35 0.54
N PRO A 63 6.36 -7.39 1.30
CA PRO A 63 7.57 -7.36 2.12
C PRO A 63 8.88 -7.41 1.31
N GLY A 64 8.81 -7.73 0.01
CA GLY A 64 9.95 -7.76 -0.91
C GLY A 64 10.28 -6.40 -1.53
N ASP A 65 9.53 -5.33 -1.24
CA ASP A 65 9.79 -3.99 -1.74
C ASP A 65 11.18 -3.47 -1.33
N ILE A 66 11.74 -2.57 -2.16
CA ILE A 66 13.02 -1.93 -1.82
C ILE A 66 12.93 -1.08 -0.56
N ASN A 67 11.74 -0.57 -0.26
CA ASN A 67 11.48 0.25 0.91
C ASN A 67 11.44 -0.61 2.18
N LYS A 68 12.39 -0.39 3.07
CA LYS A 68 12.50 -1.15 4.33
C LYS A 68 11.29 -0.97 5.25
N ASP A 69 10.68 0.22 5.25
CA ASP A 69 9.48 0.47 6.07
C ASP A 69 8.30 -0.41 5.63
N HIS A 70 8.14 -0.71 4.33
CA HIS A 70 7.11 -1.61 3.82
C HIS A 70 7.24 -3.00 4.43
N LYS A 71 8.48 -3.53 4.49
CA LYS A 71 8.76 -4.81 5.12
C LYS A 71 8.41 -4.80 6.61
N LEU A 72 8.84 -3.77 7.35
CA LEU A 72 8.58 -3.66 8.78
C LEU A 72 7.09 -3.55 9.09
N VAL A 73 6.36 -2.77 8.29
CA VAL A 73 4.90 -2.67 8.41
C VAL A 73 4.24 -4.01 8.10
N SER A 74 4.67 -4.69 7.05
CA SER A 74 4.16 -5.99 6.66
C SER A 74 4.37 -7.04 7.76
N ASP A 75 5.59 -7.16 8.28
CA ASP A 75 5.93 -8.08 9.37
C ASP A 75 5.09 -7.81 10.62
N SER A 76 4.89 -6.54 10.98
CA SER A 76 4.08 -6.13 12.13
C SER A 76 2.59 -6.38 11.92
N ALA A 77 2.09 -6.11 10.71
CA ALA A 77 0.70 -6.38 10.35
C ALA A 77 0.40 -7.88 10.42
N LEU A 78 1.27 -8.74 9.91
CA LEU A 78 1.11 -10.18 10.01
C LEU A 78 1.07 -10.67 11.46
N VAL A 79 1.84 -10.07 12.35
CA VAL A 79 1.76 -10.37 13.79
C VAL A 79 0.41 -9.95 14.37
N ALA A 80 -0.08 -8.77 14.00
CA ALA A 80 -1.37 -8.25 14.48
C ALA A 80 -2.56 -9.05 13.96
N LEU A 81 -2.46 -9.58 12.74
CA LEU A 81 -3.50 -10.31 12.01
C LEU A 81 -3.52 -11.82 12.31
N ARG A 82 -2.68 -12.31 13.20
CA ARG A 82 -2.74 -13.72 13.64
C ARG A 82 -4.16 -14.07 14.10
N PRO A 83 -4.71 -15.24 13.71
CA PRO A 83 -6.02 -15.67 14.14
C PRO A 83 -6.17 -15.64 15.67
N LYS A 84 -7.13 -14.86 16.14
CA LYS A 84 -7.44 -14.70 17.57
C LYS A 84 -8.95 -14.59 17.78
N PRO A 85 -9.49 -15.07 18.89
CA PRO A 85 -10.89 -14.81 19.23
C PRO A 85 -11.21 -13.31 19.18
N GLY A 86 -12.33 -12.95 18.55
CA GLY A 86 -12.80 -11.57 18.43
C GLY A 86 -12.27 -10.79 17.22
N LEU A 87 -11.35 -11.33 16.41
CA LEU A 87 -10.97 -10.74 15.13
C LEU A 87 -11.85 -11.28 13.99
N CYS A 88 -12.36 -10.37 13.16
CA CYS A 88 -13.22 -10.70 12.02
C CYS A 88 -12.45 -10.85 10.70
N VAL A 89 -11.12 -10.77 10.70
CA VAL A 89 -10.30 -10.82 9.49
C VAL A 89 -10.44 -12.16 8.78
N LYS A 90 -10.88 -12.11 7.52
CA LYS A 90 -11.10 -13.28 6.66
C LYS A 90 -10.05 -13.38 5.55
N LYS A 91 -9.53 -12.22 5.08
CA LYS A 91 -8.60 -12.14 3.96
C LYS A 91 -7.51 -11.11 4.24
N VAL A 92 -6.29 -11.47 3.87
CA VAL A 92 -5.13 -10.57 3.90
C VAL A 92 -4.47 -10.63 2.53
N TYR A 93 -4.30 -9.48 1.90
CA TYR A 93 -3.66 -9.36 0.60
C TYR A 93 -2.39 -8.52 0.69
N PHE A 94 -1.35 -8.95 -0.02
CA PHE A 94 -0.21 -8.10 -0.33
C PHE A 94 -0.49 -7.32 -1.61
N TYR A 95 -0.15 -6.04 -1.62
CA TYR A 95 -0.22 -5.22 -2.82
C TYR A 95 1.17 -4.78 -3.28
N GLU A 96 1.33 -4.68 -4.60
CA GLU A 96 2.55 -4.13 -5.19
C GLU A 96 2.52 -2.59 -5.19
N VAL A 97 3.71 -1.98 -5.09
CA VAL A 97 3.87 -0.53 -5.09
C VAL A 97 4.83 -0.12 -6.21
N LEU A 98 4.32 0.68 -7.15
CA LEU A 98 5.12 1.22 -8.25
C LEU A 98 6.36 1.94 -7.74
N SER A 99 7.52 1.68 -8.35
CA SER A 99 8.87 2.13 -7.99
C SER A 99 9.46 1.55 -6.69
N GLU A 100 8.71 0.74 -5.97
CA GLU A 100 9.19 0.04 -4.78
C GLU A 100 9.34 -1.46 -5.05
N THR A 101 8.27 -2.08 -5.60
CA THR A 101 8.27 -3.48 -6.02
C THR A 101 9.08 -3.68 -7.31
N ASP A 102 8.89 -2.78 -8.31
CA ASP A 102 9.60 -2.84 -9.61
C ASP A 102 11.12 -2.70 -9.47
N TRP A 103 11.58 -1.89 -8.51
CA TRP A 103 12.99 -1.59 -8.27
C TRP A 103 13.59 -2.36 -7.12
N SER A 104 12.89 -3.37 -6.69
CA SER A 104 13.37 -4.29 -5.67
C SER A 104 14.71 -4.94 -6.08
N LYS A 105 15.46 -5.42 -5.10
CA LYS A 105 16.72 -6.10 -5.32
C LYS A 105 16.51 -7.34 -6.19
N PRO A 106 17.54 -7.75 -6.98
CA PRO A 106 17.49 -9.04 -7.66
C PRO A 106 17.12 -10.15 -6.68
N ALA A 107 16.04 -10.85 -6.98
CA ALA A 107 15.51 -11.89 -6.12
C ALA A 107 16.55 -13.00 -5.90
N LYS A 108 16.80 -13.34 -4.65
CA LYS A 108 17.60 -14.50 -4.26
C LYS A 108 16.74 -15.72 -3.99
N LYS A 109 15.49 -15.49 -3.67
CA LYS A 109 14.47 -16.49 -3.37
C LYS A 109 13.15 -16.11 -4.00
N ILE A 110 12.28 -17.09 -4.20
CA ILE A 110 10.95 -16.85 -4.77
C ILE A 110 10.08 -15.91 -3.89
N GLU A 111 10.29 -15.93 -2.59
CA GLU A 111 9.60 -15.05 -1.64
C GLU A 111 9.98 -13.57 -1.78
N ASP A 112 11.07 -13.28 -2.50
CA ASP A 112 11.50 -11.91 -2.81
C ASP A 112 10.82 -11.37 -4.09
N VAL A 113 10.02 -12.18 -4.79
CA VAL A 113 9.36 -11.82 -6.05
C VAL A 113 7.88 -11.62 -5.80
N PHE A 114 7.35 -10.47 -6.24
CA PHE A 114 5.90 -10.28 -6.28
C PHE A 114 5.30 -11.11 -7.41
N ILE A 115 4.54 -12.13 -7.05
CA ILE A 115 3.84 -13.00 -8.00
C ILE A 115 2.34 -12.80 -7.78
N PRO A 116 1.63 -12.05 -8.66
CA PRO A 116 0.20 -11.86 -8.53
C PRO A 116 -0.54 -13.19 -8.60
N ASN A 117 -1.48 -13.39 -7.68
CA ASN A 117 -2.33 -14.57 -7.63
C ASN A 117 -3.80 -14.23 -7.31
N TYR A 118 -4.09 -12.95 -7.14
CA TYR A 118 -5.40 -12.36 -7.00
C TYR A 118 -5.47 -11.09 -7.83
N TYR A 119 -6.53 -10.92 -8.58
CA TYR A 119 -6.76 -9.78 -9.47
C TYR A 119 -8.14 -9.21 -9.22
N GLU A 120 -8.20 -7.93 -8.89
CA GLU A 120 -9.46 -7.19 -8.76
C GLU A 120 -9.73 -6.43 -10.05
N ASP A 121 -10.93 -6.57 -10.62
CA ASP A 121 -11.32 -5.80 -11.82
C ASP A 121 -11.56 -4.34 -11.45
N ILE A 122 -10.66 -3.48 -11.90
CA ILE A 122 -10.74 -2.02 -11.70
C ILE A 122 -11.11 -1.27 -13.00
N SER A 123 -11.68 -1.96 -13.99
CA SER A 123 -11.98 -1.35 -15.31
C SER A 123 -12.84 -0.09 -15.20
N ASP A 124 -13.79 -0.09 -14.28
CA ASP A 124 -14.69 1.05 -14.04
C ASP A 124 -14.10 2.07 -13.04
N PHE A 125 -13.04 1.73 -12.32
CA PHE A 125 -12.46 2.53 -11.23
C PHE A 125 -11.06 3.09 -11.54
N LEU A 126 -10.50 2.76 -12.71
CA LEU A 126 -9.16 3.26 -13.07
C LEU A 126 -9.07 4.79 -13.05
N GLN A 127 -10.13 5.49 -13.47
CA GLN A 127 -10.12 6.95 -13.46
C GLN A 127 -10.09 7.52 -12.03
N ASP A 128 -10.77 6.88 -11.10
CA ASP A 128 -10.75 7.31 -9.70
C ASP A 128 -9.39 7.03 -9.06
N LYS A 129 -8.75 5.89 -9.39
CA LYS A 129 -7.36 5.61 -9.00
C LYS A 129 -6.39 6.69 -9.52
N LEU A 130 -6.52 7.10 -10.79
CA LEU A 130 -5.68 8.14 -11.37
C LEU A 130 -5.91 9.51 -10.71
N LYS A 131 -7.16 9.90 -10.45
CA LYS A 131 -7.50 11.13 -9.72
C LYS A 131 -6.92 11.12 -8.30
N ALA A 132 -7.03 10.00 -7.59
CA ALA A 132 -6.44 9.87 -6.26
C ALA A 132 -4.91 10.03 -6.31
N MET A 133 -4.24 9.51 -7.33
CA MET A 133 -2.81 9.73 -7.51
C MET A 133 -2.45 11.18 -7.84
N GLU A 134 -3.31 11.91 -8.55
CA GLU A 134 -3.11 13.35 -8.83
C GLU A 134 -3.13 14.21 -7.56
N CYS A 135 -3.75 13.73 -6.47
CA CYS A 135 -3.68 14.38 -5.17
C CYS A 135 -2.26 14.38 -4.60
N TYR A 136 -1.46 13.34 -4.87
CA TYR A 136 -0.09 13.21 -4.39
C TYR A 136 0.91 13.93 -5.31
N LYS A 137 0.84 15.24 -5.39
CA LYS A 137 1.68 16.08 -6.27
C LYS A 137 3.17 15.90 -6.00
N SER A 138 3.56 15.73 -4.76
CA SER A 138 4.95 15.53 -4.35
C SER A 138 5.51 14.18 -4.82
N GLU A 139 4.65 13.16 -4.95
CA GLU A 139 5.01 11.81 -5.38
C GLU A 139 4.84 11.57 -6.87
N LEU A 140 3.93 12.29 -7.52
CA LEU A 140 3.65 12.14 -8.93
C LEU A 140 4.86 12.53 -9.77
N LYS A 141 5.26 11.67 -10.70
CA LYS A 141 6.44 11.86 -11.56
C LYS A 141 6.05 11.86 -13.03
N LYS A 142 6.95 12.36 -13.87
CA LYS A 142 6.78 12.30 -15.33
C LYS A 142 7.21 10.93 -15.86
N TYR A 143 6.47 10.44 -16.89
CA TYR A 143 6.89 9.24 -17.63
C TYR A 143 8.32 9.42 -18.16
N PRO A 144 9.21 8.41 -18.11
CA PRO A 144 8.94 6.97 -17.90
C PRO A 144 8.96 6.48 -16.45
N HIS A 145 8.91 7.36 -15.46
CA HIS A 145 8.89 6.93 -14.07
C HIS A 145 7.63 6.08 -13.77
N PRO A 146 7.73 4.94 -13.02
CA PRO A 146 6.58 4.10 -12.70
C PRO A 146 5.43 4.86 -12.02
N ARG A 147 5.73 5.77 -11.08
CA ARG A 147 4.75 6.66 -10.41
C ARG A 147 4.24 7.81 -11.29
N SER A 148 4.23 7.66 -12.62
CA SER A 148 3.50 8.57 -13.51
C SER A 148 2.08 8.05 -13.74
N LEU A 149 1.13 8.92 -14.08
CA LEU A 149 -0.23 8.48 -14.45
C LEU A 149 -0.21 7.46 -15.59
N LYS A 150 0.71 7.62 -16.54
CA LYS A 150 0.91 6.65 -17.62
C LYS A 150 1.46 5.31 -17.09
N GLY A 151 2.39 5.33 -16.14
CA GLY A 151 2.94 4.12 -15.51
C GLY A 151 1.86 3.33 -14.76
N ILE A 152 1.04 4.01 -13.97
CA ILE A 152 -0.10 3.41 -13.25
C ILE A 152 -1.06 2.74 -14.24
N LYS A 153 -1.42 3.46 -15.32
CA LYS A 153 -2.30 2.91 -16.36
C LYS A 153 -1.71 1.68 -17.04
N ILE A 154 -0.41 1.70 -17.35
CA ILE A 154 0.29 0.57 -17.97
C ILE A 154 0.26 -0.65 -17.05
N LEU A 155 0.54 -0.47 -15.75
CA LEU A 155 0.48 -1.58 -14.79
C LEU A 155 -0.92 -2.17 -14.70
N ALA A 156 -1.96 -1.34 -14.56
CA ALA A 156 -3.34 -1.80 -14.52
C ALA A 156 -3.74 -2.58 -15.78
N GLN A 157 -3.31 -2.13 -16.96
CA GLN A 157 -3.53 -2.84 -18.22
C GLN A 157 -2.75 -4.16 -18.28
N LYS A 158 -1.50 -4.18 -17.80
CA LYS A 158 -0.69 -5.41 -17.73
C LYS A 158 -1.38 -6.45 -16.85
N ARG A 159 -1.82 -6.08 -15.66
CA ARG A 159 -2.55 -6.97 -14.74
C ARG A 159 -3.88 -7.41 -15.33
N GLY A 160 -4.57 -6.52 -16.03
CA GLY A 160 -5.79 -6.86 -16.77
C GLY A 160 -5.56 -7.92 -17.84
N MET A 161 -4.50 -7.79 -18.65
CA MET A 161 -4.14 -8.81 -19.66
C MET A 161 -3.83 -10.18 -19.03
N GLU A 162 -3.15 -10.19 -17.88
CA GLU A 162 -2.85 -11.42 -17.14
C GLU A 162 -4.13 -12.12 -16.64
N ALA A 163 -5.15 -11.34 -16.30
CA ALA A 163 -6.45 -11.84 -15.79
C ALA A 163 -7.54 -12.00 -16.87
N GLY A 164 -7.29 -11.55 -18.12
CA GLY A 164 -8.29 -11.60 -19.20
C GLY A 164 -9.38 -10.51 -19.10
N ILE A 165 -9.09 -9.38 -18.42
CA ILE A 165 -9.98 -8.23 -18.25
C ILE A 165 -9.28 -6.94 -18.72
N LYS A 166 -10.00 -5.79 -18.78
CA LYS A 166 -9.41 -4.56 -19.31
C LYS A 166 -8.32 -3.96 -18.41
N GLN A 167 -8.61 -3.86 -17.13
CA GLN A 167 -7.69 -3.33 -16.12
C GLN A 167 -7.90 -4.09 -14.80
N ALA A 168 -6.79 -4.41 -14.14
CA ALA A 168 -6.80 -5.07 -12.84
C ALA A 168 -5.77 -4.46 -11.88
N GLU A 169 -5.96 -4.78 -10.62
CA GLU A 169 -5.01 -4.53 -9.54
C GLU A 169 -4.85 -5.78 -8.69
#